data_df3b163decc94c194a1950403e034ae1
#
_entry.id   df3b163decc94c194a1950403e034ae1
#
_cell.length_a   1.000
_cell.length_b   1.000
_cell.length_c   1.000
_cell.angle_alpha   90.00
_cell.angle_beta   90.00
_cell.angle_gamma   90.00
#
_symmetry.space_group_name_H-M   'P 1'
#
loop_
_entity.id
_entity.type
_entity.pdbx_description
1 polymer ?
#
loop_
_entity_poly.entity_id
_entity_poly.type
_entity_poly.pdbx_seq_one_letter_code
_entity_poly.pdbx_strand_id
1 'polypeptide(L)'
;DVALIGGLNYYKAVDEGKQLLGSFDNNIWSGKVGIQFGAHTVQVGLQRNNGDDDFDYLRQSDSIYLDNSIQYSDFNSPKEKSWQVRYDLDMEPFGVPGLSFMTRYAQGWDADYSNANEVYMRRDDNGDPLTNQKRWERDIEAKYVVQTGSLKDMSFRVRQMTTRATDYESDLDEVRLIVEYPLEVL
;
A
#
# COMPACT_ATOMS: atom_id res chain seq x y z
N ASP A 1 -5.36 -13.30 -25.09
CA ASP A 1 -6.22 -12.15 -24.79
C ASP A 1 -5.41 -11.10 -24.04
N VAL A 2 -5.79 -9.83 -24.22
CA VAL A 2 -5.21 -8.67 -23.53
C VAL A 2 -6.33 -7.95 -22.80
N ALA A 3 -6.14 -7.65 -21.51
CA ALA A 3 -7.07 -6.85 -20.72
C ALA A 3 -6.39 -5.59 -20.21
N LEU A 4 -7.11 -4.48 -20.20
CA LEU A 4 -6.67 -3.23 -19.58
C LEU A 4 -7.24 -3.12 -18.17
N ILE A 5 -6.44 -2.63 -17.23
CA ILE A 5 -6.79 -2.38 -15.85
C ILE A 5 -6.72 -0.88 -15.61
N GLY A 6 -7.71 -0.33 -14.92
CA GLY A 6 -7.71 1.08 -14.53
C GLY A 6 -8.53 1.31 -13.28
N GLY A 7 -8.12 2.29 -12.48
CA GLY A 7 -8.83 2.70 -11.28
C GLY A 7 -8.42 4.09 -10.86
N LEU A 8 -9.33 4.81 -10.21
CA LEU A 8 -9.09 6.13 -9.60
C LEU A 8 -9.91 6.24 -8.32
N ASN A 9 -9.27 6.68 -7.26
CA ASN A 9 -9.88 6.91 -5.96
C ASN A 9 -9.56 8.33 -5.49
N TYR A 10 -10.53 8.96 -4.86
CA TYR A 10 -10.39 10.25 -4.22
C TYR A 10 -11.11 10.25 -2.89
N TYR A 11 -10.44 10.71 -1.86
CA TYR A 11 -11.02 10.85 -0.52
C TYR A 11 -10.73 12.23 0.03
N LYS A 12 -11.68 12.75 0.79
CA LYS A 12 -11.55 13.99 1.52
C LYS A 12 -11.96 13.76 2.98
N ALA A 13 -11.13 14.23 3.90
CA ALA A 13 -11.38 14.26 5.32
C ALA A 13 -11.30 15.69 5.83
N VAL A 14 -12.29 16.08 6.61
CA VAL A 14 -12.33 17.39 7.26
C VAL A 14 -12.63 17.20 8.73
N ASP A 15 -12.13 18.10 9.55
CA ASP A 15 -12.40 18.09 10.97
C ASP A 15 -13.86 18.45 11.28
N GLU A 16 -14.40 17.88 12.34
CA GLU A 16 -15.72 18.16 12.87
C GLU A 16 -15.71 18.31 14.40
N GLY A 17 -16.70 19.03 14.93
CA GLY A 17 -16.97 19.12 16.36
C GLY A 17 -15.90 19.87 17.13
N LYS A 18 -15.25 19.22 18.11
CA LYS A 18 -14.31 19.87 19.03
C LYS A 18 -12.87 19.97 18.48
N GLN A 19 -12.61 19.49 17.28
CA GLN A 19 -11.30 19.54 16.62
C GLN A 19 -10.14 19.05 17.54
N LEU A 20 -10.33 17.92 18.20
CA LEU A 20 -9.37 17.42 19.21
C LEU A 20 -7.98 17.07 18.63
N LEU A 21 -7.90 16.79 17.33
CA LEU A 21 -6.67 16.51 16.60
C LEU A 21 -6.11 17.77 15.88
N GLY A 22 -6.75 18.92 16.05
CA GLY A 22 -6.48 20.12 15.30
C GLY A 22 -7.49 20.34 14.17
N SER A 23 -7.39 21.47 13.49
CA SER A 23 -8.20 21.77 12.31
C SER A 23 -7.50 21.22 11.07
N PHE A 24 -8.18 20.41 10.27
CA PHE A 24 -7.64 19.91 9.01
C PHE A 24 -8.69 19.80 7.90
N ASP A 25 -8.24 20.06 6.68
CA ASP A 25 -8.95 19.82 5.44
C ASP A 25 -7.98 19.04 4.53
N ASN A 26 -8.04 17.74 4.60
CA ASN A 26 -7.09 16.87 3.93
C ASN A 26 -7.76 16.12 2.79
N ASN A 27 -7.06 15.95 1.67
CA ASN A 27 -7.52 15.11 0.59
C ASN A 27 -6.38 14.29 -0.01
N ILE A 28 -6.72 13.07 -0.42
CA ILE A 28 -5.80 12.14 -1.06
C ILE A 28 -6.46 11.54 -2.29
N TRP A 29 -5.67 11.36 -3.33
CA TRP A 29 -6.09 10.60 -4.51
C TRP A 29 -5.07 9.53 -4.85
N SER A 30 -5.55 8.43 -5.40
CA SER A 30 -4.72 7.39 -6.00
C SER A 30 -5.32 6.90 -7.30
N GLY A 31 -4.48 6.51 -8.22
CA GLY A 31 -4.90 5.94 -9.50
C GLY A 31 -3.91 4.92 -10.00
N LYS A 32 -4.43 3.94 -10.75
CA LYS A 32 -3.60 2.93 -11.39
C LYS A 32 -4.02 2.67 -12.81
N VAL A 33 -3.07 2.25 -13.61
CA VAL A 33 -3.28 1.66 -14.94
C VAL A 33 -2.44 0.40 -15.06
N GLY A 34 -2.89 -0.55 -15.85
CA GLY A 34 -2.17 -1.79 -16.07
C GLY A 34 -2.65 -2.54 -17.30
N ILE A 35 -1.88 -3.55 -17.63
CA ILE A 35 -2.17 -4.47 -18.73
C ILE A 35 -1.96 -5.91 -18.25
N GLN A 36 -2.91 -6.77 -18.60
CA GLN A 36 -2.79 -8.21 -18.43
C GLN A 36 -2.69 -8.87 -19.81
N PHE A 37 -1.73 -9.74 -19.99
CA PHE A 37 -1.51 -10.50 -21.22
C PHE A 37 -0.96 -11.88 -20.89
N GLY A 38 -1.70 -12.91 -21.28
CA GLY A 38 -1.37 -14.30 -20.94
C GLY A 38 -1.22 -14.47 -19.42
N ALA A 39 -0.08 -14.96 -19.00
CA ALA A 39 0.27 -15.19 -17.59
C ALA A 39 0.69 -13.92 -16.82
N HIS A 40 0.85 -12.81 -17.50
CA HIS A 40 1.53 -11.62 -16.96
C HIS A 40 0.56 -10.47 -16.71
N THR A 41 0.71 -9.79 -15.58
CA THR A 41 0.05 -8.52 -15.29
C THR A 41 1.08 -7.48 -14.86
N VAL A 42 1.09 -6.34 -15.50
CA VAL A 42 1.92 -5.18 -15.13
C VAL A 42 1.01 -4.01 -14.79
N GLN A 43 1.27 -3.36 -13.67
CA GLN A 43 0.50 -2.19 -13.21
C GLN A 43 1.45 -1.07 -12.76
N VAL A 44 1.03 0.16 -12.99
CA VAL A 44 1.65 1.38 -12.45
C VAL A 44 0.61 2.14 -11.64
N GLY A 45 0.96 2.53 -10.43
CA GLY A 45 0.11 3.32 -9.54
C GLY A 45 0.74 4.68 -9.24
N LEU A 46 -0.09 5.69 -9.06
CA LEU A 46 0.25 7.03 -8.61
C LEU A 46 -0.64 7.41 -7.45
N GLN A 47 -0.09 8.08 -6.44
CA GLN A 47 -0.85 8.56 -5.27
C GLN A 47 -0.27 9.88 -4.78
N ARG A 48 -1.15 10.73 -4.24
CA ARG A 48 -0.76 12.01 -3.64
C ARG A 48 -1.70 12.39 -2.51
N ASN A 49 -1.11 12.68 -1.35
CA ASN A 49 -1.76 13.42 -0.28
C ASN A 49 -1.52 14.93 -0.49
N ASN A 50 -2.59 15.72 -0.54
CA ASN A 50 -2.48 17.17 -0.70
C ASN A 50 -2.61 17.93 0.63
N GLY A 51 -2.95 17.24 1.72
CA GLY A 51 -3.11 17.83 3.04
C GLY A 51 -1.79 18.16 3.73
N ASP A 52 -1.89 18.86 4.83
CA ASP A 52 -0.78 19.23 5.70
C ASP A 52 -0.55 18.20 6.84
N ASP A 53 -1.45 17.22 6.97
CA ASP A 53 -1.40 16.13 7.94
C ASP A 53 -1.32 14.77 7.24
N ASP A 54 -0.95 13.73 7.96
CA ASP A 54 -1.13 12.35 7.51
C ASP A 54 -2.61 12.16 7.14
N PHE A 55 -2.89 11.53 5.98
CA PHE A 55 -4.26 11.23 5.65
C PHE A 55 -4.76 10.10 6.53
N ASP A 56 -5.47 10.46 7.58
CA ASP A 56 -6.00 9.53 8.56
C ASP A 56 -7.43 9.13 8.21
N TYR A 57 -7.80 7.89 8.52
CA TYR A 57 -9.12 7.35 8.29
C TYR A 57 -9.52 6.37 9.39
N LEU A 58 -10.80 6.35 9.72
CA LEU A 58 -11.32 5.47 10.76
C LEU A 58 -11.27 4.00 10.29
N ARG A 59 -10.43 3.21 10.94
CA ARG A 59 -10.23 1.78 10.64
C ARG A 59 -11.15 0.90 11.47
N GLN A 60 -12.46 1.00 11.32
CA GLN A 60 -13.32 0.11 12.12
C GLN A 60 -13.80 -1.13 11.38
N SER A 61 -14.30 -1.04 10.19
CA SER A 61 -14.75 -2.19 9.41
C SER A 61 -14.39 -2.06 7.94
N ASP A 62 -14.37 -0.83 7.43
CA ASP A 62 -14.05 -0.53 6.04
C ASP A 62 -12.85 0.40 6.00
N SER A 63 -11.78 -0.04 5.38
CA SER A 63 -10.65 0.82 5.05
C SER A 63 -10.89 1.47 3.68
N ILE A 64 -10.44 2.70 3.53
CA ILE A 64 -10.34 3.30 2.20
C ILE A 64 -9.35 2.50 1.36
N TYR A 65 -9.53 2.51 0.05
CA TYR A 65 -8.62 1.88 -0.88
C TYR A 65 -7.69 2.94 -1.49
N LEU A 66 -6.41 2.76 -1.24
CA LEU A 66 -5.35 3.56 -1.84
C LEU A 66 -4.42 2.63 -2.63
N ASP A 67 -4.16 2.96 -3.89
CA ASP A 67 -3.39 2.08 -4.79
C ASP A 67 -1.95 1.85 -4.31
N ASN A 68 -1.34 2.83 -3.65
CA ASN A 68 0.00 2.72 -3.09
C ASN A 68 0.05 2.40 -1.60
N SER A 69 -1.10 2.16 -0.93
CA SER A 69 -1.10 1.53 0.40
C SER A 69 -0.78 0.05 0.23
N ILE A 70 0.42 -0.36 0.67
CA ILE A 70 0.96 -1.67 0.36
C ILE A 70 1.18 -2.50 1.62
N GLN A 71 2.23 -3.32 1.74
CA GLN A 71 2.29 -4.22 2.89
C GLN A 71 2.53 -3.49 4.21
N TYR A 72 3.35 -2.47 4.20
CA TYR A 72 3.74 -1.70 5.37
C TYR A 72 3.46 -0.21 5.20
N SER A 73 3.90 0.38 4.10
CA SER A 73 3.79 1.81 3.84
C SER A 73 2.46 2.17 3.19
N ASP A 74 1.79 3.20 3.69
CA ASP A 74 0.54 3.73 3.13
C ASP A 74 0.78 4.89 2.16
N PHE A 75 1.98 5.50 2.15
CA PHE A 75 2.34 6.66 1.33
C PHE A 75 1.33 7.80 1.44
N ASN A 76 0.88 8.07 2.66
CA ASN A 76 -0.19 9.01 2.99
C ASN A 76 0.27 10.19 3.86
N SER A 77 1.58 10.39 4.00
CA SER A 77 2.17 11.49 4.78
C SER A 77 1.85 12.86 4.18
N PRO A 78 1.95 13.96 4.94
CA PRO A 78 1.64 15.30 4.47
C PRO A 78 2.37 15.63 3.17
N LYS A 79 1.67 16.15 2.16
CA LYS A 79 2.20 16.52 0.84
C LYS A 79 2.85 15.39 0.03
N GLU A 80 2.95 14.19 0.58
CA GLU A 80 3.64 13.06 -0.05
C GLU A 80 3.07 12.71 -1.41
N LYS A 81 3.96 12.49 -2.34
CA LYS A 81 3.71 11.94 -3.67
C LYS A 81 4.32 10.56 -3.74
N SER A 82 3.69 9.62 -4.41
CA SER A 82 4.26 8.28 -4.60
C SER A 82 3.88 7.67 -5.93
N TRP A 83 4.72 6.72 -6.35
CA TRP A 83 4.43 5.85 -7.48
C TRP A 83 4.76 4.40 -7.11
N GLN A 84 4.12 3.46 -7.79
CA GLN A 84 4.52 2.05 -7.73
C GLN A 84 4.51 1.41 -9.11
N VAL A 85 5.32 0.36 -9.23
CA VAL A 85 5.22 -0.64 -10.31
C VAL A 85 4.99 -1.99 -9.66
N ARG A 86 4.02 -2.73 -10.19
CA ARG A 86 3.69 -4.09 -9.76
C ARG A 86 3.70 -5.03 -10.95
N TYR A 87 4.25 -6.21 -10.74
CA TYR A 87 4.21 -7.32 -11.68
C TYR A 87 3.67 -8.56 -10.99
N ASP A 88 2.69 -9.21 -11.63
CA ASP A 88 2.14 -10.48 -11.21
C ASP A 88 2.34 -11.52 -12.32
N LEU A 89 2.69 -12.73 -11.92
CA LEU A 89 2.90 -13.89 -12.81
C LEU A 89 2.04 -15.07 -12.33
N ASP A 90 1.16 -15.55 -13.21
CA ASP A 90 0.40 -16.78 -13.02
C ASP A 90 1.14 -17.96 -13.65
N MET A 91 1.37 -19.02 -12.89
CA MET A 91 2.10 -20.21 -13.35
C MET A 91 1.21 -21.28 -13.96
N GLU A 92 -0.11 -21.09 -14.00
CA GLU A 92 -1.02 -22.06 -14.62
C GLU A 92 -0.68 -22.35 -16.09
N PRO A 93 -0.43 -21.33 -16.96
CA PRO A 93 -0.03 -21.58 -18.35
C PRO A 93 1.30 -22.31 -18.51
N PHE A 94 2.12 -22.33 -17.46
CA PHE A 94 3.40 -23.05 -17.41
C PHE A 94 3.28 -24.46 -16.78
N GLY A 95 2.04 -24.93 -16.53
CA GLY A 95 1.77 -26.28 -16.01
C GLY A 95 1.82 -26.40 -14.48
N VAL A 96 1.81 -25.27 -13.75
CA VAL A 96 1.79 -25.25 -12.28
C VAL A 96 0.57 -24.47 -11.79
N PRO A 97 -0.65 -25.03 -11.93
CA PRO A 97 -1.87 -24.34 -11.52
C PRO A 97 -1.86 -24.04 -10.01
N GLY A 98 -2.37 -22.89 -9.66
CA GLY A 98 -2.44 -22.40 -8.28
C GLY A 98 -1.18 -21.71 -7.76
N LEU A 99 -0.04 -21.82 -8.47
CA LEU A 99 1.17 -21.08 -8.11
C LEU A 99 1.17 -19.71 -8.81
N SER A 100 1.45 -18.67 -8.04
CA SER A 100 1.63 -17.32 -8.56
C SER A 100 2.75 -16.58 -7.83
N PHE A 101 3.34 -15.63 -8.53
CA PHE A 101 4.35 -14.71 -7.97
C PHE A 101 3.91 -13.26 -8.14
N MET A 102 4.30 -12.42 -7.20
CA MET A 102 4.13 -10.99 -7.26
C MET A 102 5.42 -10.30 -6.84
N THR A 103 5.77 -9.24 -7.53
CA THR A 103 6.76 -8.28 -7.05
C THR A 103 6.24 -6.87 -7.27
N ARG A 104 6.54 -5.98 -6.33
CA ARG A 104 6.24 -4.56 -6.48
C ARG A 104 7.33 -3.72 -5.83
N TYR A 105 7.46 -2.52 -6.34
CA TYR A 105 8.30 -1.48 -5.80
C TYR A 105 7.51 -0.19 -5.77
N ALA A 106 7.48 0.47 -4.63
CA ALA A 106 6.86 1.77 -4.46
C ALA A 106 7.85 2.76 -3.85
N GLN A 107 7.73 4.02 -4.24
CA GLN A 107 8.56 5.09 -3.72
C GLN A 107 7.72 6.34 -3.46
N GLY A 108 7.89 6.92 -2.26
CA GLY A 108 7.33 8.19 -1.86
C GLY A 108 8.41 9.27 -1.70
N TRP A 109 8.01 10.52 -1.91
CA TRP A 109 8.88 11.70 -1.76
C TRP A 109 8.06 12.94 -1.44
N ASP A 110 8.75 14.00 -1.06
CA ASP A 110 8.17 15.30 -0.68
C ASP A 110 7.24 15.25 0.54
N ALA A 111 7.37 14.28 1.44
CA ALA A 111 6.63 14.34 2.70
C ALA A 111 7.16 15.52 3.53
N ASP A 112 6.24 16.39 3.98
CA ASP A 112 6.55 17.70 4.58
C ASP A 112 5.63 17.97 5.75
N TYR A 113 6.19 17.95 6.95
CA TYR A 113 5.50 18.16 8.22
C TYR A 113 5.52 19.62 8.70
N SER A 114 6.05 20.58 7.91
CA SER A 114 6.23 21.98 8.36
C SER A 114 4.93 22.69 8.78
N ASN A 115 3.79 22.26 8.26
CA ASN A 115 2.48 22.82 8.59
C ASN A 115 1.54 21.80 9.27
N ALA A 116 2.05 20.64 9.65
CA ALA A 116 1.23 19.60 10.27
C ALA A 116 0.71 20.03 11.65
N ASN A 117 -0.50 19.60 11.98
CA ASN A 117 -1.01 19.72 13.34
C ASN A 117 -0.09 19.00 14.33
N GLU A 118 0.01 19.51 15.56
CA GLU A 118 0.97 19.03 16.54
C GLU A 118 0.86 17.51 16.81
N VAL A 119 -0.32 16.93 16.69
CA VAL A 119 -0.57 15.49 16.88
C VAL A 119 0.06 14.64 15.78
N TYR A 120 0.26 15.18 14.59
CA TYR A 120 0.90 14.52 13.44
C TYR A 120 2.35 14.98 13.23
N MET A 121 2.77 16.06 13.93
CA MET A 121 4.05 16.70 13.74
C MET A 121 5.21 15.72 14.00
N ARG A 122 6.09 15.59 13.03
CA ARG A 122 7.36 14.86 13.17
C ARG A 122 8.51 15.84 13.11
N ARG A 123 9.45 15.69 14.03
CA ARG A 123 10.55 16.63 14.25
C ARG A 123 11.90 15.92 14.22
N ASP A 124 12.92 16.65 13.84
CA ASP A 124 14.31 16.21 13.96
C ASP A 124 14.82 16.33 15.43
N ASP A 125 16.07 15.95 15.63
CA ASP A 125 16.73 16.02 16.95
C ASP A 125 16.88 17.46 17.50
N ASN A 126 16.77 18.46 16.65
CA ASN A 126 16.81 19.88 17.05
C ASN A 126 15.41 20.42 17.39
N GLY A 127 14.35 19.66 17.11
CA GLY A 127 12.96 20.03 17.31
C GLY A 127 12.33 20.73 16.10
N ASP A 128 13.01 20.79 14.96
CA ASP A 128 12.48 21.37 13.74
C ASP A 128 11.60 20.35 12.98
N PRO A 129 10.49 20.80 12.34
CA PRO A 129 9.65 19.91 11.54
C PRO A 129 10.43 19.23 10.43
N LEU A 130 10.19 17.92 10.26
CA LEU A 130 10.79 17.17 9.16
C LEU A 130 10.18 17.58 7.81
N THR A 131 11.04 17.83 6.83
CA THR A 131 10.66 18.24 5.48
C THR A 131 11.39 17.40 4.44
N ASN A 132 10.85 17.35 3.20
CA ASN A 132 11.46 16.65 2.07
C ASN A 132 11.81 15.17 2.38
N GLN A 133 10.95 14.51 3.14
CA GLN A 133 11.14 13.13 3.54
C GLN A 133 10.84 12.17 2.39
N LYS A 134 11.48 11.01 2.40
CA LYS A 134 11.40 9.99 1.35
C LYS A 134 11.34 8.60 1.96
N ARG A 135 10.62 7.70 1.28
CA ARG A 135 10.63 6.26 1.59
C ARG A 135 10.46 5.44 0.34
N TRP A 136 10.84 4.19 0.42
CA TRP A 136 10.49 3.19 -0.59
C TRP A 136 10.20 1.84 0.07
N GLU A 137 9.38 1.05 -0.59
CA GLU A 137 9.07 -0.31 -0.18
C GLU A 137 9.13 -1.25 -1.39
N ARG A 138 9.69 -2.42 -1.16
CA ARG A 138 9.72 -3.53 -2.13
C ARG A 138 9.12 -4.76 -1.50
N ASP A 139 8.17 -5.38 -2.21
CA ASP A 139 7.59 -6.66 -1.85
C ASP A 139 7.90 -7.72 -2.89
N ILE A 140 8.14 -8.93 -2.42
CA ILE A 140 8.23 -10.16 -3.25
C ILE A 140 7.35 -11.21 -2.60
N GLU A 141 6.47 -11.84 -3.37
CA GLU A 141 5.52 -12.83 -2.87
C GLU A 141 5.50 -14.07 -3.75
N ALA A 142 5.40 -15.22 -3.12
CA ALA A 142 4.98 -16.47 -3.75
C ALA A 142 3.70 -16.95 -3.05
N LYS A 143 2.68 -17.31 -3.84
CA LYS A 143 1.42 -17.88 -3.34
C LYS A 143 1.13 -19.18 -4.06
N TYR A 144 0.69 -20.18 -3.29
CA TYR A 144 0.19 -21.44 -3.83
C TYR A 144 -1.19 -21.74 -3.26
N VAL A 145 -2.14 -22.09 -4.14
CA VAL A 145 -3.49 -22.53 -3.79
C VAL A 145 -3.59 -24.01 -4.11
N VAL A 146 -3.96 -24.81 -3.12
CA VAL A 146 -4.12 -26.28 -3.28
C VAL A 146 -5.28 -26.57 -4.23
N GLN A 147 -5.00 -27.32 -5.29
CA GLN A 147 -5.95 -27.52 -6.38
C GLN A 147 -6.93 -28.69 -6.15
N THR A 148 -6.54 -29.69 -5.35
CA THR A 148 -7.31 -30.93 -5.18
C THR A 148 -7.14 -31.51 -3.76
N GLY A 149 -7.98 -32.50 -3.41
CA GLY A 149 -7.90 -33.23 -2.14
C GLY A 149 -8.63 -32.54 -1.00
N SER A 150 -8.40 -33.01 0.23
CA SER A 150 -9.07 -32.51 1.44
C SER A 150 -8.71 -31.08 1.84
N LEU A 151 -7.61 -30.58 1.33
CA LEU A 151 -7.14 -29.20 1.55
C LEU A 151 -7.34 -28.31 0.32
N LYS A 152 -8.22 -28.73 -0.61
CA LYS A 152 -8.53 -27.92 -1.78
C LYS A 152 -8.91 -26.50 -1.34
N ASP A 153 -8.48 -25.48 -2.12
CA ASP A 153 -8.67 -24.05 -1.90
C ASP A 153 -7.90 -23.46 -0.69
N MET A 154 -7.17 -24.31 0.08
CA MET A 154 -6.21 -23.81 1.06
C MET A 154 -5.08 -23.07 0.35
N SER A 155 -4.73 -21.88 0.84
CA SER A 155 -3.63 -21.10 0.26
C SER A 155 -2.47 -20.92 1.24
N PHE A 156 -1.27 -20.98 0.69
CA PHE A 156 -0.01 -20.67 1.37
C PHE A 156 0.64 -19.50 0.66
N ARG A 157 1.02 -18.47 1.43
CA ARG A 157 1.65 -17.27 0.90
C ARG A 157 2.87 -16.94 1.72
N VAL A 158 4.00 -16.75 1.06
CA VAL A 158 5.21 -16.21 1.65
C VAL A 158 5.46 -14.86 1.01
N ARG A 159 5.58 -13.82 1.83
CA ARG A 159 5.89 -12.47 1.37
C ARG A 159 7.10 -11.94 2.13
N GLN A 160 8.06 -11.41 1.41
CA GLN A 160 9.19 -10.65 1.93
C GLN A 160 8.98 -9.18 1.55
N MET A 161 9.11 -8.32 2.55
CA MET A 161 9.04 -6.89 2.41
C MET A 161 10.34 -6.26 2.91
N THR A 162 10.77 -5.20 2.22
CA THR A 162 11.86 -4.32 2.64
C THR A 162 11.39 -2.88 2.49
N THR A 163 11.42 -2.10 3.55
CA THR A 163 11.19 -0.65 3.50
C THR A 163 12.40 0.11 4.04
N ARG A 164 12.66 1.26 3.45
CA ARG A 164 13.70 2.21 3.89
C ARG A 164 13.15 3.62 3.78
N ALA A 165 13.37 4.40 4.81
CA ALA A 165 12.89 5.76 4.91
C ALA A 165 14.00 6.70 5.39
N THR A 166 13.80 7.98 5.18
CA THR A 166 14.55 9.02 5.87
C THR A 166 14.03 9.15 7.32
N ASP A 167 14.39 10.17 8.03
CA ASP A 167 14.24 10.33 9.48
C ASP A 167 12.83 10.15 10.07
N TYR A 168 11.79 10.09 9.25
CA TYR A 168 10.40 10.05 9.73
C TYR A 168 9.81 8.66 9.95
N GLU A 169 10.43 7.61 9.43
CA GLU A 169 10.04 6.21 9.63
C GLU A 169 11.26 5.31 9.79
N SER A 170 11.07 4.16 10.43
CA SER A 170 12.15 3.19 10.62
C SER A 170 12.35 2.31 9.39
N ASP A 171 13.58 1.94 9.14
CA ASP A 171 13.93 0.86 8.23
C ASP A 171 13.41 -0.48 8.76
N LEU A 172 12.81 -1.28 7.90
CA LEU A 172 12.25 -2.59 8.29
C LEU A 172 12.44 -3.62 7.18
N ASP A 173 12.77 -4.84 7.58
CA ASP A 173 12.71 -6.05 6.77
C ASP A 173 11.75 -7.03 7.44
N GLU A 174 10.78 -7.54 6.69
CA GLU A 174 9.74 -8.43 7.22
C GLU A 174 9.53 -9.63 6.29
N VAL A 175 9.30 -10.79 6.89
CA VAL A 175 8.81 -11.99 6.19
C VAL A 175 7.50 -12.43 6.84
N ARG A 176 6.46 -12.56 6.03
CA ARG A 176 5.15 -13.10 6.46
C ARG A 176 4.90 -14.45 5.82
N LEU A 177 4.50 -15.43 6.65
CA LEU A 177 3.85 -16.65 6.21
C LEU A 177 2.36 -16.53 6.51
N ILE A 178 1.53 -16.60 5.47
CA ILE A 178 0.07 -16.48 5.57
C ILE A 178 -0.54 -17.78 5.07
N VAL A 179 -1.38 -18.39 5.89
CA VAL A 179 -2.15 -19.61 5.54
C VAL A 179 -3.62 -19.27 5.67
N GLU A 180 -4.37 -19.49 4.60
CA GLU A 180 -5.82 -19.21 4.56
C GLU A 180 -6.52 -20.49 4.09
N TYR A 181 -7.59 -20.88 4.78
CA TYR A 181 -8.44 -22.00 4.40
C TYR A 181 -9.90 -21.57 4.50
N PRO A 182 -10.65 -21.54 3.37
CA PRO A 182 -12.06 -21.22 3.39
C PRO A 182 -12.86 -22.34 4.08
N LEU A 183 -13.56 -22.03 5.15
CA LEU A 183 -14.47 -22.95 5.84
C LEU A 183 -15.90 -22.52 5.52
N GLU A 184 -16.66 -23.39 4.89
CA GLU A 184 -18.12 -23.25 4.81
C GLU A 184 -18.72 -23.83 6.09
N VAL A 185 -19.25 -22.98 6.95
CA VAL A 185 -20.01 -23.37 8.14
C VAL A 185 -21.48 -23.29 7.79
N LEU A 186 -22.14 -24.45 7.65
CA LEU A 186 -23.58 -24.57 7.43
C LEU A 186 -24.34 -24.30 8.73
#